data_56eae604f5f0fb3bcda558ef01564102
#
_entry.id   56eae604f5f0fb3bcda558ef01564102
#
_cell.length_a   1.000
_cell.length_b   1.000
_cell.length_c   1.000
_cell.angle_alpha   90.00
_cell.angle_beta   90.00
_cell.angle_gamma   90.00
#
_symmetry.space_group_name_H-M   'P 1'
#
loop_
_entity.id
_entity.type
_entity.pdbx_description
1 polymer ?
#
loop_
_entity_poly.entity_id
_entity_poly.type
_entity_poly.pdbx_seq_one_letter_code
_entity_poly.pdbx_strand_id
1 'polypeptide(L)'
;MDYRELAAKQHGFLLHNQLTEEEYNEAVETGFIVKPLLESDQALMKYVHYTELTTLPEYGDIADENYREWLIAFPTIPPEERQPTPYFAGREALDKHGFLTGWSTAPSLVITPPELMPYINEEYGYTYVMDENISPDDWVLVDDIPLENIIPAMRKYYEYANMDDYEWCVNMVSSARQRGYSQDEIAWAVEPAAGVWYNYKTGKRPTNGKELLELFSEQ
;
A
#
# COMPACT_ATOMS: atom_id res chain seq x y z
N MET A 1 -14.67 20.21 -14.13
CA MET A 1 -14.16 20.48 -12.76
C MET A 1 -12.89 21.29 -12.98
N ASP A 2 -12.69 22.36 -12.22
CA ASP A 2 -11.44 23.13 -12.30
C ASP A 2 -10.29 22.23 -11.84
N TYR A 3 -9.18 22.23 -12.56
CA TYR A 3 -8.01 21.39 -12.22
C TYR A 3 -7.43 21.74 -10.83
N ARG A 4 -7.63 22.98 -10.33
CA ARG A 4 -7.23 23.39 -8.97
C ARG A 4 -8.09 22.71 -7.90
N GLU A 5 -9.42 22.62 -8.13
CA GLU A 5 -10.31 21.90 -7.24
C GLU A 5 -10.04 20.39 -7.26
N LEU A 6 -9.66 19.87 -8.43
CA LEU A 6 -9.31 18.47 -8.60
C LEU A 6 -8.01 18.15 -7.83
N ALA A 7 -6.98 18.98 -7.98
CA ALA A 7 -5.73 18.83 -7.24
C ALA A 7 -5.96 18.85 -5.71
N ALA A 8 -6.81 19.76 -5.21
CA ALA A 8 -7.12 19.82 -3.79
C ALA A 8 -7.81 18.54 -3.27
N LYS A 9 -8.61 17.86 -4.10
CA LYS A 9 -9.24 16.56 -3.78
C LYS A 9 -8.26 15.38 -3.89
N GLN A 10 -7.16 15.57 -4.59
CA GLN A 10 -6.15 14.55 -4.85
C GLN A 10 -4.83 14.85 -4.11
N HIS A 11 -4.93 15.37 -2.88
CA HIS A 11 -3.77 15.63 -2.02
C HIS A 11 -2.69 16.52 -2.68
N GLY A 12 -3.10 17.42 -3.54
CA GLY A 12 -2.20 18.31 -4.26
C GLY A 12 -1.59 17.73 -5.54
N PHE A 13 -2.04 16.57 -6.00
CA PHE A 13 -1.54 15.92 -7.20
C PHE A 13 -2.57 15.91 -8.35
N LEU A 14 -2.07 15.80 -9.59
CA LEU A 14 -2.88 15.62 -10.78
C LEU A 14 -2.27 14.53 -11.66
N LEU A 15 -3.08 13.60 -12.18
CA LEU A 15 -2.61 12.71 -13.24
C LEU A 15 -2.35 13.51 -14.53
N HIS A 16 -1.32 13.09 -15.27
CA HIS A 16 -0.93 13.77 -16.50
C HIS A 16 -2.08 13.90 -17.51
N ASN A 17 -2.96 12.91 -17.60
CA ASN A 17 -4.10 12.88 -18.53
C ASN A 17 -5.36 13.60 -18.04
N GLN A 18 -5.36 14.16 -16.83
CA GLN A 18 -6.47 14.96 -16.30
C GLN A 18 -6.45 16.41 -16.79
N LEU A 19 -5.40 16.81 -17.49
CA LEU A 19 -5.22 18.14 -18.04
C LEU A 19 -5.24 18.08 -19.58
N THR A 20 -5.91 19.03 -20.21
CA THR A 20 -5.68 19.34 -21.61
C THR A 20 -4.32 20.04 -21.77
N GLU A 21 -3.77 20.06 -22.98
CA GLU A 21 -2.52 20.76 -23.27
C GLU A 21 -2.57 22.25 -22.89
N GLU A 22 -3.72 22.90 -23.08
CA GLU A 22 -3.95 24.30 -22.73
C GLU A 22 -3.94 24.51 -21.21
N GLU A 23 -4.67 23.69 -20.46
CA GLU A 23 -4.70 23.72 -19.00
C GLU A 23 -3.33 23.40 -18.39
N TYR A 24 -2.59 22.45 -18.97
CA TYR A 24 -1.23 22.14 -18.53
C TYR A 24 -0.30 23.33 -18.70
N ASN A 25 -0.31 23.97 -19.89
CA ASN A 25 0.54 25.14 -20.16
C ASN A 25 0.18 26.31 -19.24
N GLU A 26 -1.11 26.59 -19.03
CA GLU A 26 -1.57 27.61 -18.08
C GLU A 26 -1.09 27.30 -16.65
N ALA A 27 -1.24 26.05 -16.21
CA ALA A 27 -0.84 25.65 -14.85
C ALA A 27 0.68 25.76 -14.63
N VAL A 28 1.48 25.49 -15.66
CA VAL A 28 2.94 25.70 -15.62
C VAL A 28 3.30 27.19 -15.62
N GLU A 29 2.70 27.99 -16.51
CA GLU A 29 2.97 29.43 -16.63
C GLU A 29 2.59 30.20 -15.36
N THR A 30 1.50 29.80 -14.70
CA THR A 30 1.04 30.40 -13.43
C THR A 30 1.82 29.90 -12.22
N GLY A 31 2.68 28.90 -12.38
CA GLY A 31 3.43 28.26 -11.29
C GLY A 31 2.57 27.36 -10.42
N PHE A 32 1.37 26.97 -10.85
CA PHE A 32 0.53 26.03 -10.13
C PHE A 32 1.11 24.62 -10.20
N ILE A 33 1.59 24.16 -11.36
CA ILE A 33 2.42 22.95 -11.45
C ILE A 33 3.85 23.31 -11.06
N VAL A 34 4.39 22.60 -10.09
CA VAL A 34 5.73 22.80 -9.54
C VAL A 34 6.64 21.62 -9.87
N LYS A 35 7.94 21.92 -9.97
CA LYS A 35 8.96 20.88 -10.15
C LYS A 35 9.44 20.40 -8.78
N PRO A 36 9.32 19.10 -8.46
CA PRO A 36 9.84 18.57 -7.21
C PRO A 36 11.36 18.77 -7.07
N LEU A 37 11.84 18.87 -5.84
CA LEU A 37 13.27 19.07 -5.55
C LEU A 37 14.08 17.79 -5.78
N LEU A 38 13.52 16.63 -5.44
CA LEU A 38 14.19 15.33 -5.56
C LEU A 38 14.15 14.82 -7.01
N GLU A 39 15.27 14.33 -7.51
CA GLU A 39 15.35 13.75 -8.87
C GLU A 39 14.45 12.52 -9.04
N SER A 40 14.30 11.70 -7.99
CA SER A 40 13.36 10.57 -7.96
C SER A 40 11.94 11.01 -8.25
N ASP A 41 11.50 12.10 -7.63
CA ASP A 41 10.15 12.64 -7.80
C ASP A 41 9.97 13.29 -9.17
N GLN A 42 11.03 13.91 -9.71
CA GLN A 42 11.00 14.45 -11.08
C GLN A 42 10.78 13.34 -12.13
N ALA A 43 11.30 12.14 -11.89
CA ALA A 43 11.06 11.00 -12.77
C ALA A 43 9.58 10.54 -12.79
N LEU A 44 8.82 10.86 -11.73
CA LEU A 44 7.40 10.52 -11.62
C LEU A 44 6.48 11.52 -12.32
N MET A 45 6.99 12.70 -12.74
CA MET A 45 6.18 13.73 -13.40
C MET A 45 5.59 13.28 -14.75
N LYS A 46 6.08 12.19 -15.33
CA LYS A 46 5.45 11.57 -16.50
C LYS A 46 4.10 10.89 -16.21
N TYR A 47 3.79 10.64 -14.95
CA TYR A 47 2.56 10.02 -14.48
C TYR A 47 1.69 11.02 -13.71
N VAL A 48 2.30 11.77 -12.80
CA VAL A 48 1.63 12.65 -11.87
C VAL A 48 2.34 14.01 -11.79
N HIS A 49 1.57 15.09 -11.75
CA HIS A 49 2.07 16.44 -11.55
C HIS A 49 1.94 16.84 -10.08
N TYR A 50 2.99 17.45 -9.56
CA TYR A 50 3.01 18.11 -8.27
C TYR A 50 2.47 19.52 -8.45
N THR A 51 1.59 19.96 -7.58
CA THR A 51 1.06 21.33 -7.62
C THR A 51 1.63 22.17 -6.48
N GLU A 52 1.41 23.48 -6.51
CA GLU A 52 1.80 24.37 -5.42
C GLU A 52 1.22 23.96 -4.06
N LEU A 53 0.07 23.22 -4.07
CA LEU A 53 -0.54 22.72 -2.85
C LEU A 53 0.40 21.76 -2.11
N THR A 54 1.18 20.93 -2.79
CA THR A 54 2.13 20.00 -2.15
C THR A 54 3.26 20.71 -1.41
N THR A 55 3.39 22.04 -1.55
CA THR A 55 4.38 22.86 -0.81
C THR A 55 3.81 23.52 0.44
N LEU A 56 2.50 23.40 0.67
CA LEU A 56 1.83 23.96 1.84
C LEU A 56 2.00 23.04 3.06
N PRO A 57 2.01 23.59 4.27
CA PRO A 57 2.22 22.78 5.50
C PRO A 57 1.15 21.72 5.77
N GLU A 58 -0.05 21.89 5.23
CA GLU A 58 -1.16 20.92 5.30
C GLU A 58 -1.02 19.74 4.33
N TYR A 59 -0.07 19.79 3.40
CA TYR A 59 0.26 18.75 2.43
C TYR A 59 1.72 18.32 2.60
N GLY A 60 2.08 17.19 2.03
CA GLY A 60 3.46 16.70 2.03
C GLY A 60 3.79 15.81 3.23
N ASP A 61 2.78 15.32 3.92
CA ASP A 61 2.95 14.25 4.92
C ASP A 61 2.98 12.85 4.26
N ILE A 62 3.09 11.83 5.10
CA ILE A 62 3.17 10.44 4.63
C ILE A 62 1.88 9.98 3.93
N ALA A 63 0.72 10.55 4.31
CA ALA A 63 -0.56 10.25 3.67
C ALA A 63 -0.59 10.74 2.23
N ASP A 64 -0.07 11.95 1.97
CA ASP A 64 0.01 12.52 0.63
C ASP A 64 0.98 11.72 -0.26
N GLU A 65 2.13 11.28 0.28
CA GLU A 65 3.06 10.41 -0.44
C GLU A 65 2.40 9.07 -0.81
N ASN A 66 1.67 8.47 0.11
CA ASN A 66 0.93 7.24 -0.14
C ASN A 66 -0.16 7.43 -1.21
N TYR A 67 -0.87 8.56 -1.18
CA TYR A 67 -1.88 8.88 -2.20
C TYR A 67 -1.26 9.06 -3.59
N ARG A 68 -0.11 9.73 -3.67
CA ARG A 68 0.68 9.83 -4.91
C ARG A 68 1.00 8.45 -5.48
N GLU A 69 1.46 7.52 -4.63
CA GLU A 69 1.73 6.14 -5.03
C GLU A 69 0.48 5.43 -5.56
N TRP A 70 -0.67 5.67 -4.93
CA TRP A 70 -1.94 5.18 -5.40
C TRP A 70 -2.32 5.72 -6.79
N LEU A 71 -2.06 7.01 -7.06
CA LEU A 71 -2.24 7.58 -8.40
C LEU A 71 -1.34 6.89 -9.42
N ILE A 72 -0.07 6.71 -9.11
CA ILE A 72 0.96 6.13 -10.00
C ILE A 72 0.68 4.65 -10.32
N ALA A 73 0.02 3.92 -9.44
CA ALA A 73 -0.33 2.52 -9.69
C ALA A 73 -1.20 2.34 -10.96
N PHE A 74 -2.06 3.32 -11.27
CA PHE A 74 -2.93 3.35 -12.46
C PHE A 74 -2.91 4.75 -13.09
N PRO A 75 -1.83 5.13 -13.78
CA PRO A 75 -1.56 6.53 -14.13
C PRO A 75 -2.49 7.11 -15.20
N THR A 76 -3.33 6.29 -15.81
CA THR A 76 -4.26 6.71 -16.86
C THR A 76 -5.73 6.64 -16.46
N ILE A 77 -6.03 6.09 -15.29
CA ILE A 77 -7.40 5.95 -14.77
C ILE A 77 -7.56 6.76 -13.50
N PRO A 78 -8.39 7.80 -13.47
CA PRO A 78 -8.70 8.55 -12.27
C PRO A 78 -9.23 7.65 -11.15
N PRO A 79 -8.93 7.92 -9.88
CA PRO A 79 -9.34 7.07 -8.75
C PRO A 79 -10.84 6.76 -8.71
N GLU A 80 -11.68 7.73 -9.02
CA GLU A 80 -13.15 7.61 -9.06
C GLU A 80 -13.68 6.69 -10.15
N GLU A 81 -12.89 6.43 -11.20
CA GLU A 81 -13.24 5.56 -12.33
C GLU A 81 -12.72 4.12 -12.15
N ARG A 82 -11.93 3.84 -11.10
CA ARG A 82 -11.37 2.52 -10.83
C ARG A 82 -12.41 1.60 -10.19
N GLN A 83 -13.13 0.85 -11.03
CA GLN A 83 -14.20 -0.06 -10.57
C GLN A 83 -14.09 -1.44 -11.25
N PRO A 84 -14.25 -2.56 -10.51
CA PRO A 84 -14.21 -2.64 -9.03
C PRO A 84 -12.93 -2.02 -8.46
N THR A 85 -12.97 -1.56 -7.21
CA THR A 85 -11.85 -0.81 -6.62
C THR A 85 -10.64 -1.72 -6.40
N PRO A 86 -9.49 -1.48 -7.07
CA PRO A 86 -8.24 -2.15 -6.72
C PRO A 86 -7.76 -1.67 -5.35
N TYR A 87 -6.87 -2.42 -4.70
CA TYR A 87 -6.35 -2.03 -3.39
C TYR A 87 -4.91 -2.53 -3.17
N PHE A 88 -4.15 -1.80 -2.36
CA PHE A 88 -2.86 -2.26 -1.87
C PHE A 88 -3.03 -3.42 -0.89
N ALA A 89 -2.18 -4.44 -0.98
CA ALA A 89 -2.30 -5.66 -0.21
C ALA A 89 -0.99 -6.11 0.43
N GLY A 90 -1.08 -7.06 1.36
CA GLY A 90 0.07 -7.66 2.00
C GLY A 90 0.98 -6.64 2.66
N ARG A 91 2.28 -6.69 2.34
CA ARG A 91 3.29 -5.77 2.86
C ARG A 91 2.90 -4.31 2.66
N GLU A 92 2.46 -3.95 1.46
CA GLU A 92 2.15 -2.57 1.09
C GLU A 92 1.02 -2.00 1.94
N ALA A 93 -0.05 -2.78 2.15
CA ALA A 93 -1.13 -2.40 3.03
C ALA A 93 -0.67 -2.26 4.49
N LEU A 94 0.15 -3.19 4.99
CA LEU A 94 0.65 -3.16 6.36
C LEU A 94 1.53 -1.93 6.62
N ASP A 95 2.37 -1.54 5.67
CA ASP A 95 3.21 -0.35 5.78
C ASP A 95 2.36 0.91 5.89
N LYS A 96 1.39 1.07 4.99
CA LYS A 96 0.45 2.20 4.99
C LYS A 96 -0.52 2.21 6.19
N HIS A 97 -0.80 1.07 6.79
CA HIS A 97 -1.47 0.97 8.10
C HIS A 97 -0.55 1.31 9.29
N GLY A 98 0.72 1.59 9.05
CA GLY A 98 1.72 1.84 10.10
C GLY A 98 2.08 0.60 10.92
N PHE A 99 2.02 -0.59 10.31
CA PHE A 99 2.40 -1.85 10.96
C PHE A 99 3.87 -2.20 10.76
N LEU A 100 4.44 -1.81 9.62
CA LEU A 100 5.80 -2.12 9.24
C LEU A 100 6.67 -0.87 9.37
N THR A 101 7.79 -1.00 10.06
CA THR A 101 8.80 0.05 10.17
C THR A 101 10.14 -0.52 9.72
N GLY A 102 10.40 -0.52 8.39
CA GLY A 102 11.70 -0.92 7.89
C GLY A 102 11.68 -1.76 6.60
N TRP A 103 12.79 -2.37 6.26
CA TRP A 103 13.00 -3.11 5.02
C TRP A 103 12.36 -4.51 5.06
N SER A 104 11.65 -4.86 4.00
CA SER A 104 11.12 -6.20 3.77
C SER A 104 11.37 -6.62 2.33
N THR A 105 11.62 -7.91 2.12
CA THR A 105 11.77 -8.51 0.79
C THR A 105 10.44 -8.96 0.18
N ALA A 106 9.34 -8.84 0.93
CA ALA A 106 8.01 -9.13 0.40
C ALA A 106 7.65 -8.15 -0.72
N PRO A 107 7.01 -8.60 -1.80
CA PRO A 107 6.61 -7.72 -2.89
C PRO A 107 5.54 -6.72 -2.46
N SER A 108 5.57 -5.53 -3.06
CA SER A 108 4.49 -4.55 -2.95
C SER A 108 3.34 -4.98 -3.85
N LEU A 109 2.25 -5.48 -3.25
CA LEU A 109 1.12 -6.07 -3.97
C LEU A 109 0.01 -5.06 -4.21
N VAL A 110 -0.57 -5.11 -5.42
CA VAL A 110 -1.82 -4.41 -5.76
C VAL A 110 -2.82 -5.45 -6.29
N ILE A 111 -3.89 -5.68 -5.55
CA ILE A 111 -4.99 -6.52 -6.02
C ILE A 111 -5.79 -5.74 -7.05
N THR A 112 -5.96 -6.30 -8.21
CA THR A 112 -6.44 -5.59 -9.39
C THR A 112 -7.56 -6.37 -10.08
N PRO A 113 -8.73 -5.75 -10.34
CA PRO A 113 -9.76 -6.40 -11.12
C PRO A 113 -9.31 -6.55 -12.58
N PRO A 114 -9.81 -7.58 -13.30
CA PRO A 114 -9.42 -7.84 -14.70
C PRO A 114 -9.56 -6.62 -15.62
N GLU A 115 -10.59 -5.79 -15.41
CA GLU A 115 -10.89 -4.62 -16.21
C GLU A 115 -9.81 -3.54 -16.14
N LEU A 116 -9.07 -3.48 -15.02
CA LEU A 116 -8.01 -2.49 -14.80
C LEU A 116 -6.62 -3.01 -15.14
N MET A 117 -6.44 -4.30 -15.41
CA MET A 117 -5.15 -4.86 -15.80
C MET A 117 -4.48 -4.16 -17.00
N PRO A 118 -5.23 -3.70 -18.04
CA PRO A 118 -4.61 -2.96 -19.15
C PRO A 118 -4.04 -1.58 -18.79
N TYR A 119 -4.33 -1.07 -17.61
CA TYR A 119 -3.99 0.29 -17.17
C TYR A 119 -2.97 0.35 -16.03
N ILE A 120 -2.41 -0.80 -15.64
CA ILE A 120 -1.37 -0.89 -14.60
C ILE A 120 -0.08 -0.18 -15.01
N ASN A 121 0.67 0.26 -14.03
CA ASN A 121 2.00 0.81 -14.24
C ASN A 121 3.08 -0.26 -14.05
N GLU A 122 3.46 -0.93 -15.11
CA GLU A 122 4.50 -1.98 -15.09
C GLU A 122 5.90 -1.46 -14.70
N GLU A 123 6.14 -0.15 -14.80
CA GLU A 123 7.46 0.44 -14.56
C GLU A 123 7.70 0.78 -13.07
N TYR A 124 6.67 0.84 -12.23
CA TYR A 124 6.80 1.35 -10.85
C TYR A 124 7.13 0.29 -9.79
N GLY A 125 7.32 -0.97 -10.19
CA GLY A 125 7.80 -2.01 -9.28
C GLY A 125 6.74 -2.65 -8.38
N TYR A 126 5.46 -2.39 -8.60
CA TYR A 126 4.37 -3.14 -7.98
C TYR A 126 4.19 -4.51 -8.63
N THR A 127 3.76 -5.47 -7.84
CA THR A 127 3.27 -6.76 -8.31
C THR A 127 1.75 -6.73 -8.34
N TYR A 128 1.18 -6.70 -9.54
CA TYR A 128 -0.27 -6.69 -9.73
C TYR A 128 -0.80 -8.12 -9.72
N VAL A 129 -1.76 -8.38 -8.85
CA VAL A 129 -2.41 -9.68 -8.70
C VAL A 129 -3.85 -9.55 -9.15
N MET A 130 -4.20 -10.22 -10.24
CA MET A 130 -5.56 -10.21 -10.76
C MET A 130 -6.50 -10.98 -9.84
N ASP A 131 -7.63 -10.37 -9.47
CA ASP A 131 -8.72 -11.00 -8.73
C ASP A 131 -10.07 -10.63 -9.35
N GLU A 132 -10.85 -11.64 -9.72
CA GLU A 132 -12.18 -11.49 -10.30
C GLU A 132 -13.28 -11.27 -9.25
N ASN A 133 -12.95 -11.44 -7.96
CA ASN A 133 -13.92 -11.50 -6.87
C ASN A 133 -13.71 -10.40 -5.82
N ILE A 134 -13.18 -9.25 -6.20
CA ILE A 134 -12.95 -8.13 -5.26
C ILE A 134 -14.29 -7.68 -4.64
N SER A 135 -14.32 -7.69 -3.32
CA SER A 135 -15.45 -7.23 -2.51
C SER A 135 -15.12 -5.94 -1.77
N PRO A 136 -16.09 -5.05 -1.53
CA PRO A 136 -15.90 -3.91 -0.63
C PRO A 136 -15.49 -4.29 0.81
N ASP A 137 -15.72 -5.54 1.21
CA ASP A 137 -15.33 -6.04 2.52
C ASP A 137 -13.83 -6.44 2.60
N ASP A 138 -13.13 -6.52 1.48
CA ASP A 138 -11.72 -6.92 1.42
C ASP A 138 -10.77 -5.79 1.85
N TRP A 139 -11.21 -4.55 1.77
CA TRP A 139 -10.39 -3.36 1.99
C TRP A 139 -11.10 -2.26 2.79
N VAL A 140 -10.32 -1.34 3.30
CA VAL A 140 -10.79 -0.11 3.98
C VAL A 140 -10.09 1.09 3.36
N LEU A 141 -10.73 2.26 3.42
CA LEU A 141 -10.08 3.53 3.08
C LEU A 141 -9.25 4.02 4.26
N VAL A 142 -7.99 4.32 4.01
CA VAL A 142 -7.08 5.01 4.91
C VAL A 142 -6.47 6.16 4.12
N ASP A 143 -6.70 7.39 4.54
CA ASP A 143 -6.25 8.59 3.84
C ASP A 143 -6.59 8.57 2.33
N ASP A 144 -7.86 8.24 2.03
CA ASP A 144 -8.42 8.08 0.68
C ASP A 144 -7.80 6.97 -0.19
N ILE A 145 -6.99 6.08 0.39
CA ILE A 145 -6.35 4.97 -0.29
C ILE A 145 -7.02 3.66 0.13
N PRO A 146 -7.46 2.80 -0.81
CA PRO A 146 -7.97 1.49 -0.49
C PRO A 146 -6.83 0.53 -0.10
N LEU A 147 -6.87 0.07 1.15
CA LEU A 147 -5.90 -0.85 1.73
C LEU A 147 -6.58 -2.14 2.16
N GLU A 148 -5.95 -3.27 1.90
CA GLU A 148 -6.40 -4.56 2.44
C GLU A 148 -6.55 -4.49 3.96
N ASN A 149 -7.59 -5.14 4.49
CA ASN A 149 -7.76 -5.27 5.93
C ASN A 149 -6.52 -5.92 6.59
N ILE A 150 -6.17 -5.47 7.78
CA ILE A 150 -4.90 -5.80 8.45
C ILE A 150 -4.65 -7.30 8.59
N ILE A 151 -5.65 -8.09 9.01
CA ILE A 151 -5.47 -9.52 9.22
C ILE A 151 -5.23 -10.29 7.92
N PRO A 152 -6.00 -10.10 6.84
CA PRO A 152 -5.67 -10.64 5.51
C PRO A 152 -4.31 -10.15 4.98
N ALA A 153 -3.98 -8.87 5.17
CA ALA A 153 -2.70 -8.32 4.76
C ALA A 153 -1.51 -8.97 5.49
N MET A 154 -1.63 -9.23 6.80
CA MET A 154 -0.66 -10.00 7.56
C MET A 154 -0.49 -11.41 6.98
N ARG A 155 -1.59 -12.10 6.67
CA ARG A 155 -1.52 -13.45 6.08
C ARG A 155 -0.79 -13.44 4.75
N LYS A 156 -1.14 -12.53 3.83
CA LYS A 156 -0.42 -12.36 2.57
C LYS A 156 1.05 -12.04 2.77
N TYR A 157 1.38 -11.18 3.72
CA TYR A 157 2.77 -10.92 4.06
C TYR A 157 3.52 -12.20 4.38
N TYR A 158 2.97 -13.06 5.26
CA TYR A 158 3.58 -14.33 5.64
C TYR A 158 3.62 -15.36 4.51
N GLU A 159 2.75 -15.26 3.52
CA GLU A 159 2.78 -16.12 2.32
C GLU A 159 3.91 -15.74 1.35
N TYR A 160 4.25 -14.47 1.25
CA TYR A 160 5.20 -13.95 0.24
C TYR A 160 6.54 -13.52 0.81
N ALA A 161 6.65 -13.23 2.10
CA ALA A 161 7.89 -12.79 2.70
C ALA A 161 8.91 -13.93 2.77
N ASN A 162 10.16 -13.61 2.47
CA ASN A 162 11.26 -14.49 2.85
C ASN A 162 11.44 -14.38 4.36
N MET A 163 11.06 -15.44 5.11
CA MET A 163 10.88 -15.45 6.56
C MET A 163 12.20 -15.46 7.35
N ASP A 164 13.18 -14.67 6.92
CA ASP A 164 14.50 -14.61 7.58
C ASP A 164 14.49 -13.70 8.83
N ASP A 165 13.48 -12.83 8.98
CA ASP A 165 13.42 -11.89 10.10
C ASP A 165 12.36 -12.26 11.14
N TYR A 166 12.83 -13.00 12.15
CA TYR A 166 12.01 -13.43 13.27
C TYR A 166 11.48 -12.25 14.11
N GLU A 167 12.33 -11.24 14.38
CA GLU A 167 11.93 -10.10 15.22
C GLU A 167 10.79 -9.30 14.61
N TRP A 168 10.79 -9.16 13.30
CA TRP A 168 9.72 -8.51 12.57
C TRP A 168 8.39 -9.22 12.70
N CYS A 169 8.42 -10.53 12.59
CA CYS A 169 7.23 -11.34 12.75
C CYS A 169 6.65 -11.24 14.17
N VAL A 170 7.52 -11.26 15.19
CA VAL A 170 7.11 -11.05 16.58
C VAL A 170 6.54 -9.65 16.80
N ASN A 171 7.16 -8.61 16.25
CA ASN A 171 6.70 -7.23 16.36
C ASN A 171 5.34 -7.02 15.69
N MET A 172 5.10 -7.62 14.52
CA MET A 172 3.80 -7.59 13.84
C MET A 172 2.70 -8.22 14.70
N VAL A 173 2.96 -9.41 15.25
CA VAL A 173 2.02 -10.08 16.18
C VAL A 173 1.74 -9.22 17.40
N SER A 174 2.77 -8.61 17.97
CA SER A 174 2.63 -7.69 19.10
C SER A 174 1.75 -6.48 18.76
N SER A 175 1.98 -5.87 17.62
CA SER A 175 1.19 -4.73 17.10
C SER A 175 -0.28 -5.12 16.89
N ALA A 176 -0.54 -6.30 16.31
CA ALA A 176 -1.90 -6.79 16.10
C ALA A 176 -2.62 -7.01 17.45
N ARG A 177 -1.95 -7.59 18.44
CA ARG A 177 -2.49 -7.74 19.81
C ARG A 177 -2.82 -6.40 20.45
N GLN A 178 -1.93 -5.41 20.33
CA GLN A 178 -2.13 -4.06 20.86
C GLN A 178 -3.33 -3.35 20.22
N ARG A 179 -3.62 -3.64 18.96
CA ARG A 179 -4.79 -3.13 18.24
C ARG A 179 -6.07 -3.90 18.52
N GLY A 180 -6.03 -4.94 19.37
CA GLY A 180 -7.20 -5.66 19.87
C GLY A 180 -7.67 -6.82 19.00
N TYR A 181 -6.88 -7.26 18.01
CA TYR A 181 -7.19 -8.48 17.24
C TYR A 181 -7.14 -9.71 18.14
N SER A 182 -8.07 -10.62 17.90
CA SER A 182 -8.17 -11.85 18.68
C SER A 182 -7.01 -12.81 18.40
N GLN A 183 -6.74 -13.70 19.34
CA GLN A 183 -5.72 -14.74 19.21
C GLN A 183 -5.97 -15.66 18.00
N ASP A 184 -7.26 -15.96 17.71
CA ASP A 184 -7.62 -16.81 16.58
C ASP A 184 -7.41 -16.12 15.23
N GLU A 185 -7.72 -14.80 15.10
CA GLU A 185 -7.43 -14.02 13.90
C GLU A 185 -5.93 -13.93 13.63
N ILE A 186 -5.14 -13.64 14.67
CA ILE A 186 -3.68 -13.55 14.54
C ILE A 186 -3.08 -14.92 14.22
N ALA A 187 -3.58 -16.01 14.83
CA ALA A 187 -3.14 -17.37 14.51
C ALA A 187 -3.39 -17.72 13.04
N TRP A 188 -4.58 -17.38 12.54
CA TRP A 188 -4.91 -17.55 11.12
C TRP A 188 -3.99 -16.73 10.20
N ALA A 189 -3.66 -15.51 10.58
CA ALA A 189 -2.77 -14.65 9.78
C ALA A 189 -1.34 -15.19 9.70
N VAL A 190 -0.80 -15.76 10.78
CA VAL A 190 0.58 -16.28 10.81
C VAL A 190 0.72 -17.72 10.34
N GLU A 191 -0.39 -18.40 10.06
CA GLU A 191 -0.43 -19.82 9.64
C GLU A 191 0.52 -20.15 8.47
N PRO A 192 0.67 -19.30 7.41
CA PRO A 192 1.60 -19.57 6.31
C PRO A 192 3.06 -19.71 6.75
N ALA A 193 3.43 -19.09 7.87
CA ALA A 193 4.78 -19.16 8.44
C ALA A 193 5.00 -20.37 9.35
N ALA A 194 3.97 -21.18 9.62
CA ALA A 194 4.12 -22.40 10.40
C ALA A 194 5.17 -23.33 9.75
N GLY A 195 6.06 -23.89 10.57
CA GLY A 195 7.15 -24.75 10.11
C GLY A 195 8.43 -24.01 9.67
N VAL A 196 8.43 -22.68 9.56
CA VAL A 196 9.64 -21.91 9.19
C VAL A 196 10.66 -21.91 10.34
N TRP A 197 10.25 -21.54 11.55
CA TRP A 197 11.16 -21.45 12.69
C TRP A 197 11.16 -22.73 13.53
N TYR A 198 12.29 -22.95 14.22
CA TYR A 198 12.49 -24.08 15.09
C TYR A 198 12.38 -23.66 16.56
N ASN A 199 11.52 -24.34 17.33
CA ASN A 199 11.43 -24.13 18.77
C ASN A 199 12.50 -24.97 19.48
N TYR A 200 13.56 -24.36 19.94
CA TYR A 200 14.68 -25.05 20.62
C TYR A 200 14.28 -25.62 21.98
N LYS A 201 13.22 -25.12 22.62
CA LYS A 201 12.75 -25.64 23.91
C LYS A 201 11.98 -26.96 23.74
N THR A 202 11.13 -27.03 22.72
CA THR A 202 10.31 -28.23 22.46
C THR A 202 10.99 -29.23 21.53
N GLY A 203 12.05 -28.82 20.82
CA GLY A 203 12.73 -29.63 19.82
C GLY A 203 11.92 -29.84 18.55
N LYS A 204 10.93 -28.98 18.24
CA LYS A 204 10.02 -29.14 17.11
C LYS A 204 9.83 -27.82 16.37
N ARG A 205 9.30 -27.88 15.14
CA ARG A 205 8.77 -26.74 14.43
C ARG A 205 7.27 -26.63 14.69
N PRO A 206 6.72 -25.41 14.88
CA PRO A 206 5.28 -25.20 14.90
C PRO A 206 4.62 -25.77 13.64
N THR A 207 3.47 -26.41 13.79
CA THR A 207 2.74 -27.03 12.67
C THR A 207 1.51 -26.21 12.24
N ASN A 208 1.18 -25.20 13.02
CA ASN A 208 0.04 -24.29 12.77
C ASN A 208 0.29 -22.92 13.43
N GLY A 209 -0.57 -21.95 13.12
CA GLY A 209 -0.44 -20.59 13.63
C GLY A 209 -0.53 -20.48 15.14
N LYS A 210 -1.33 -21.31 15.82
CA LYS A 210 -1.44 -21.28 17.30
C LYS A 210 -0.12 -21.70 17.96
N GLU A 211 0.48 -22.77 17.50
CA GLU A 211 1.79 -23.23 17.98
C GLU A 211 2.90 -22.19 17.68
N LEU A 212 2.78 -21.48 16.53
CA LEU A 212 3.70 -20.42 16.18
C LEU A 212 3.55 -19.21 17.12
N LEU A 213 2.32 -18.84 17.49
CA LEU A 213 2.09 -17.76 18.47
C LEU A 213 2.59 -18.12 19.88
N GLU A 214 2.54 -19.39 20.26
CA GLU A 214 3.17 -19.86 21.50
C GLU A 214 4.68 -19.66 21.46
N LEU A 215 5.35 -20.03 20.35
CA LEU A 215 6.77 -19.77 20.15
C LEU A 215 7.12 -18.28 20.27
N PHE A 216 6.33 -17.39 19.68
CA PHE A 216 6.53 -15.93 19.76
C PHE A 216 6.28 -15.35 21.16
N SER A 217 5.53 -16.05 22.01
CA SER A 217 5.20 -15.59 23.38
C SER A 217 6.21 -16.07 24.42
N GLU A 218 7.11 -17.01 24.09
CA GLU A 218 8.08 -17.61 25.00
C GLU A 218 9.40 -16.83 25.13
N GLN A 219 9.50 -15.68 24.46
CA GLN A 219 10.64 -14.77 24.50
C GLN A 219 10.27 -13.43 25.16
#